data_35d258acce925968ef70b6798d4f48fb
#
_entry.id   35d258acce925968ef70b6798d4f48fb
#
_cell.length_a   1.000
_cell.length_b   1.000
_cell.length_c   1.000
_cell.angle_alpha   90.00
_cell.angle_beta   90.00
_cell.angle_gamma   90.00
#
_symmetry.space_group_name_H-M   'P 1'
#
loop_
_entity.id
_entity.type
_entity.pdbx_description
1 polymer ?
#
loop_
_entity_poly.entity_id
_entity_poly.type
_entity_poly.pdbx_seq_one_letter_code
_entity_poly.pdbx_strand_id
1 'polypeptide(L)'
;MAIIDGESNSKTIILEDFDGIHIVNFWASWCGPCIEEISELXKFQQEILTENLNVNLIGXNIFDKKKDAIEFXXKXXPFFKTVFDKKNTISVKFSVMGVPETYFVKDGKILFKYMGKINQEILRRGMNESITY
;
A
#
# COMPACT_ATOMS: atom_id res chain seq x y z
N MET A 1 -12.11 2.42 2.26
CA MET A 1 -11.05 3.05 1.59
C MET A 1 -11.43 3.52 0.23
N ALA A 2 -11.10 4.68 -0.13
CA ALA A 2 -11.47 5.22 -1.41
C ALA A 2 -10.34 5.06 -2.40
N ILE A 3 -10.62 4.52 -3.52
CA ILE A 3 -9.60 4.32 -4.52
C ILE A 3 -9.27 5.60 -5.23
N ILE A 4 -8.02 5.89 -5.38
CA ILE A 4 -7.63 7.09 -6.04
C ILE A 4 -7.64 6.81 -7.51
N ASP A 5 -8.72 7.08 -8.13
CA ASP A 5 -8.75 6.87 -9.52
C ASP A 5 -9.38 8.08 -10.01
N GLY A 6 -9.15 9.09 -9.43
CA GLY A 6 -9.62 10.26 -9.96
C GLY A 6 -10.92 10.63 -9.43
N GLU A 7 -11.83 9.96 -9.46
CA GLU A 7 -13.05 10.34 -8.99
C GLU A 7 -13.56 9.66 -7.94
N SER A 8 -13.21 8.85 -7.74
CA SER A 8 -13.57 8.14 -6.72
C SER A 8 -14.50 8.14 -5.83
N ASN A 9 -15.20 7.64 -5.86
CA ASN A 9 -16.06 7.59 -4.93
C ASN A 9 -16.12 6.47 -4.31
N SER A 10 -15.81 5.95 -4.13
CA SER A 10 -15.77 4.99 -3.68
C SER A 10 -16.21 4.27 -2.62
N LYS A 11 -16.07 3.20 -2.44
CA LYS A 11 -16.55 2.47 -1.50
C LYS A 11 -15.56 2.38 -0.46
N THR A 12 -15.90 2.34 0.73
CA THR A 12 -14.99 2.18 1.84
C THR A 12 -14.68 0.70 2.03
N ILE A 13 -13.45 0.36 2.03
CA ILE A 13 -13.02 -1.00 2.26
C ILE A 13 -12.50 -1.09 3.67
N ILE A 14 -12.99 -2.01 4.46
CA ILE A 14 -12.48 -2.17 5.80
C ILE A 14 -11.61 -3.41 5.83
N LEU A 15 -10.89 -3.58 6.91
CA LEU A 15 -9.96 -4.67 7.00
C LEU A 15 -10.60 -6.02 6.79
N GLU A 16 -11.79 -6.22 7.23
CA GLU A 16 -12.45 -7.52 7.08
C GLU A 16 -12.71 -7.86 5.62
N ASP A 17 -12.62 -6.87 4.73
CA ASP A 17 -12.85 -7.15 3.32
C ASP A 17 -11.58 -7.62 2.63
N PHE A 18 -10.47 -7.73 3.34
CA PHE A 18 -9.23 -8.15 2.72
C PHE A 18 -9.10 -9.66 2.79
N ASP A 19 -9.53 -10.37 1.78
CA ASP A 19 -9.36 -11.81 1.74
C ASP A 19 -8.01 -12.11 1.11
N GLY A 20 -7.31 -13.08 1.62
CA GLY A 20 -6.01 -13.44 1.08
C GLY A 20 -4.93 -12.52 1.59
N ILE A 21 -3.82 -12.47 0.89
CA ILE A 21 -2.67 -11.69 1.32
C ILE A 21 -2.67 -10.32 0.66
N HIS A 22 -2.52 -9.30 1.49
CA HIS A 22 -2.43 -7.94 1.00
C HIS A 22 -1.19 -7.29 1.59
N ILE A 23 -0.43 -6.61 0.76
CA ILE A 23 0.71 -5.83 1.23
C ILE A 23 0.23 -4.39 1.10
N VAL A 24 0.14 -3.70 2.22
CA VAL A 24 -0.41 -2.36 2.25
C VAL A 24 0.69 -1.37 2.60
N ASN A 25 0.99 -0.48 1.67
CA ASN A 25 2.06 0.49 1.83
C ASN A 25 1.47 1.87 2.04
N PHE A 26 1.73 2.46 3.20
CA PHE A 26 1.23 3.80 3.50
C PHE A 26 2.27 4.83 3.06
N TRP A 27 1.82 5.83 2.33
CA TRP A 27 2.72 6.80 1.73
C TRP A 27 2.09 8.18 1.64
N ALA A 28 2.92 9.17 1.33
CA ALA A 28 2.44 10.52 1.12
C ALA A 28 3.31 11.15 0.04
N SER A 29 2.74 12.08 -0.72
CA SER A 29 3.45 12.68 -1.83
C SER A 29 4.61 13.56 -1.38
N TRP A 30 4.58 14.05 -0.14
CA TRP A 30 5.64 14.91 0.36
C TRP A 30 6.76 14.13 1.05
N CYS A 31 6.66 12.83 1.07
CA CYS A 31 7.58 12.01 1.84
C CYS A 31 8.73 11.53 0.97
N GLY A 32 9.94 11.99 1.25
CA GLY A 32 11.12 11.59 0.48
C GLY A 32 11.36 10.11 0.40
N PRO A 33 11.44 9.41 1.53
CA PRO A 33 11.66 7.96 1.49
C PRO A 33 10.53 7.22 0.77
N CYS A 34 9.29 7.75 0.82
CA CYS A 34 8.19 7.11 0.11
C CYS A 34 8.44 7.18 -1.38
N ILE A 35 8.94 8.33 -1.86
CA ILE A 35 9.23 8.49 -3.26
C ILE A 35 10.37 7.57 -3.67
N GLU A 36 11.37 7.42 -2.82
CA GLU A 36 12.51 6.59 -3.14
C GLU A 36 12.15 5.12 -3.25
N GLU A 37 11.15 4.66 -2.52
CA GLU A 37 10.82 3.23 -2.55
C GLU A 37 9.84 2.88 -3.67
N ILE A 38 9.30 3.86 -4.37
CA ILE A 38 8.34 3.58 -5.43
C ILE A 38 8.88 2.59 -6.46
N SER A 39 10.13 2.74 -6.86
CA SER A 39 10.69 1.83 -7.85
C SER A 39 10.69 0.40 -7.33
N GLU A 40 10.91 0.22 -6.05
CA GLU A 40 10.90 -1.12 -5.46
C GLU A 40 9.49 -1.70 -5.48
N LEU A 41 8.54 -0.90 -5.18
CA LEU A 41 7.16 -1.35 -5.20
C LEU A 41 6.67 -1.65 -6.62
N UNK A 42 6.98 -0.90 -7.39
CA UNK A 42 6.65 -1.08 -8.67
C UNK A 42 7.20 -2.28 -9.24
N LYS A 43 8.48 -2.56 -8.94
CA LYS A 43 9.12 -3.76 -9.40
C LYS A 43 8.47 -5.00 -8.81
N PHE A 44 8.12 -4.95 -7.55
CA PHE A 44 7.50 -6.10 -6.89
C PHE A 44 6.11 -6.35 -7.49
N GLN A 45 5.39 -5.30 -7.86
CA GLN A 45 4.10 -5.46 -8.49
C GLN A 45 4.25 -6.17 -9.84
N GLN A 46 5.32 -5.87 -10.58
CA GLN A 46 5.56 -6.54 -11.83
C GLN A 46 5.82 -8.03 -11.59
N GLU A 47 6.52 -8.34 -10.54
CA GLU A 47 6.79 -9.73 -10.21
C GLU A 47 5.50 -10.45 -9.84
N ILE A 48 4.62 -9.78 -9.10
CA ILE A 48 3.33 -10.36 -8.73
C ILE A 48 2.56 -10.72 -10.00
N LEU A 49 2.53 -9.81 -10.97
CA LEU A 49 1.79 -10.04 -12.20
C LEU A 49 2.46 -11.09 -13.09
N THR A 50 3.76 -10.98 -13.26
CA THR A 50 4.49 -11.89 -14.13
C THR A 50 4.45 -13.33 -13.62
N GLU A 51 4.58 -13.51 -12.33
CA GLU A 51 4.59 -14.84 -11.77
C GLU A 51 3.22 -15.27 -11.26
N ASN A 52 2.22 -14.44 -11.51
CA ASN A 52 0.86 -14.75 -11.12
C ASN A 52 0.76 -15.12 -9.67
N LEU A 53 1.35 -14.32 -8.80
CA LEU A 53 1.31 -14.58 -7.38
C LEU A 53 -0.04 -14.15 -6.81
N ASN A 54 -0.53 -14.91 -5.86
CA ASN A 54 -1.84 -14.60 -5.27
C ASN A 54 -1.67 -13.64 -4.10
N VAL A 55 -1.20 -12.44 -4.42
CA VAL A 55 -0.93 -11.42 -3.43
C VAL A 55 -1.37 -10.09 -4.03
N ASN A 56 -1.90 -9.20 -3.21
CA ASN A 56 -2.32 -7.88 -3.67
C ASN A 56 -1.46 -6.81 -3.04
N LEU A 57 -0.99 -5.86 -3.84
CA LEU A 57 -0.20 -4.76 -3.34
C LEU A 57 -1.05 -3.50 -3.46
N ILE A 58 -1.26 -2.80 -2.35
CA ILE A 58 -2.10 -1.61 -2.33
C ILE A 58 -1.39 -0.47 -1.62
N GLY A 59 -1.51 0.71 -2.14
CA GLY A 59 -1.00 1.90 -1.47
C GLY A 59 -2.12 2.65 -0.76
N UNK A 60 -1.92 3.13 0.28
CA UNK A 60 -2.76 3.84 0.98
C UNK A 60 -2.16 5.11 1.16
N ASN A 61 -2.65 6.18 0.59
CA ASN A 61 -2.14 7.55 0.72
C ASN A 61 -2.73 8.19 1.96
N ILE A 62 -1.88 8.74 2.83
CA ILE A 62 -2.37 9.31 4.07
C ILE A 62 -1.64 10.61 4.37
N PHE A 63 -2.21 11.43 5.24
CA PHE A 63 -1.62 12.69 5.67
C PHE A 63 -1.24 13.56 4.48
N ASP A 64 -2.09 13.62 3.46
CA ASP A 64 -1.73 14.31 2.24
C ASP A 64 -2.92 15.08 1.71
N LYS A 65 -2.70 15.95 0.77
CA LYS A 65 -3.78 16.66 0.13
C LYS A 65 -4.13 15.83 -1.10
N LYS A 66 -5.41 15.62 -1.32
CA LYS A 66 -5.86 14.79 -2.44
C LYS A 66 -5.30 15.28 -3.76
N LYS A 67 -5.26 16.59 -3.93
CA LYS A 67 -4.75 17.18 -5.15
C LYS A 67 -3.29 16.76 -5.39
N ASP A 68 -2.47 16.85 -4.34
CA ASP A 68 -1.06 16.50 -4.44
C ASP A 68 -0.88 15.01 -4.68
N ALA A 69 -1.68 14.20 -4.03
CA ALA A 69 -1.58 12.75 -4.18
C ALA A 69 -1.95 12.34 -5.60
N ILE A 70 -2.99 12.93 -6.15
CA ILE A 70 -3.42 12.62 -7.51
C ILE A 70 -2.36 13.06 -8.51
N GLU A 71 -1.80 14.23 -8.31
CA GLU A 71 -0.78 14.75 -9.18
C GLU A 71 0.43 13.81 -9.17
N PHE A 72 0.76 13.34 -8.03
CA PHE A 72 1.88 12.42 -7.90
C PHE A 72 1.62 11.07 -8.62
N UNK A 73 0.53 10.74 -8.42
CA UNK A 73 0.18 9.51 -8.95
C UNK A 73 0.23 9.53 -10.40
N UNK A 74 0.05 10.43 -10.76
CA UNK A 74 0.07 10.56 -12.07
C UNK A 74 1.37 10.53 -12.64
N LYS A 75 2.21 11.12 -12.04
CA LYS A 75 3.59 11.11 -12.44
C LYS A 75 4.28 9.77 -12.28
N UNK A 76 3.84 9.26 -11.29
CA UNK A 76 4.52 8.17 -10.94
C UNK A 76 4.01 6.95 -11.49
N UNK A 77 3.01 6.87 -11.59
CA UNK A 77 2.59 6.19 -11.84
C UNK A 77 2.77 5.29 -11.43
N PRO A 78 2.45 4.96 -10.29
CA PRO A 78 2.67 3.71 -9.66
C PRO A 78 1.82 2.66 -10.36
N PHE A 79 2.34 1.50 -10.51
CA PHE A 79 1.62 0.48 -11.22
C PHE A 79 0.77 -0.38 -10.32
N PHE A 80 0.59 0.00 -9.08
CA PHE A 80 -0.22 -0.78 -8.18
C PHE A 80 -1.39 0.07 -7.72
N LYS A 81 -2.41 -0.60 -7.21
CA LYS A 81 -3.61 0.08 -6.80
C LYS A 81 -3.32 1.03 -5.64
N THR A 82 -3.84 2.21 -5.71
CA THR A 82 -3.63 3.22 -4.68
C THR A 82 -4.97 3.75 -4.18
N VAL A 83 -5.06 3.95 -2.88
CA VAL A 83 -6.26 4.42 -2.25
C VAL A 83 -5.98 5.66 -1.44
N PHE A 84 -6.92 6.58 -1.39
CA PHE A 84 -6.75 7.82 -0.64
C PHE A 84 -7.54 7.75 0.67
N ASP A 85 -6.84 7.81 1.80
CA ASP A 85 -7.47 7.69 3.10
C ASP A 85 -7.94 9.07 3.55
N LYS A 86 -9.04 9.54 2.94
CA LYS A 86 -9.51 10.85 3.20
C LYS A 86 -9.79 11.23 4.62
N LYS A 87 -10.36 10.40 5.42
CA LYS A 87 -10.67 10.73 6.79
C LYS A 87 -9.81 10.01 7.82
N ASN A 88 -8.67 9.53 7.39
CA ASN A 88 -7.75 8.83 8.25
C ASN A 88 -8.38 7.59 8.91
N THR A 89 -9.41 7.06 8.30
CA THR A 89 -10.07 5.90 8.86
C THR A 89 -9.19 4.67 8.80
N ILE A 90 -8.52 4.49 7.67
CA ILE A 90 -7.68 3.33 7.49
C ILE A 90 -6.40 3.45 8.26
N SER A 91 -5.79 4.62 8.25
CA SER A 91 -4.53 4.80 8.98
C SER A 91 -4.75 4.58 10.48
N VAL A 92 -5.91 4.96 10.98
CA VAL A 92 -6.21 4.75 12.40
C VAL A 92 -6.39 3.26 12.67
N LYS A 93 -7.08 2.54 11.79
CA LYS A 93 -7.26 1.12 11.98
C LYS A 93 -5.94 0.37 12.00
N PHE A 94 -4.98 0.81 11.20
CA PHE A 94 -3.68 0.16 11.17
C PHE A 94 -2.73 0.73 12.23
N SER A 95 -3.14 1.78 12.93
CA SER A 95 -2.30 2.45 13.92
C SER A 95 -1.01 2.96 13.28
N VAL A 96 -1.14 3.56 12.11
CA VAL A 96 0.04 4.04 11.40
C VAL A 96 0.68 5.20 12.15
N MET A 97 1.98 5.14 12.34
CA MET A 97 2.70 6.16 13.07
C MET A 97 3.38 7.16 12.14
N GLY A 98 3.65 6.80 10.92
CA GLY A 98 4.30 7.70 10.00
C GLY A 98 4.40 7.06 8.64
N VAL A 99 5.11 7.69 7.71
CA VAL A 99 5.28 7.13 6.39
C VAL A 99 6.76 7.09 6.03
N PRO A 100 7.19 6.11 5.28
CA PRO A 100 6.40 4.99 4.79
C PRO A 100 6.32 3.87 5.82
N GLU A 101 5.22 3.16 5.81
CA GLU A 101 5.07 1.97 6.62
C GLU A 101 4.41 0.94 5.72
N THR A 102 4.83 -0.31 5.81
CA THR A 102 4.28 -1.37 4.98
C THR A 102 3.78 -2.49 5.87
N TYR A 103 2.56 -2.92 5.63
CA TYR A 103 1.92 -3.95 6.45
C TYR A 103 1.64 -5.17 5.61
N PHE A 104 1.80 -6.34 6.22
CA PHE A 104 1.48 -7.60 5.55
C PHE A 104 0.25 -8.16 6.25
N VAL A 105 -0.83 -8.30 5.49
CA VAL A 105 -2.12 -8.66 6.02
C VAL A 105 -2.60 -9.95 5.38
N LYS A 106 -3.17 -10.85 6.18
CA LYS A 106 -3.71 -12.08 5.62
C LYS A 106 -5.11 -12.26 6.16
N ASP A 107 -6.09 -12.35 5.28
CA ASP A 107 -7.48 -12.52 5.61
C ASP A 107 -7.93 -11.50 6.67
N GLY A 108 -7.54 -10.27 6.45
CA GLY A 108 -7.95 -9.17 7.33
C GLY A 108 -7.16 -9.02 8.60
N LYS A 109 -6.14 -9.85 8.81
CA LYS A 109 -5.38 -9.79 10.03
C LYS A 109 -3.97 -9.28 9.72
N ILE A 110 -3.50 -8.29 10.46
CA ILE A 110 -2.15 -7.78 10.26
C ILE A 110 -1.15 -8.76 10.87
N LEU A 111 -0.26 -9.27 10.04
CA LEU A 111 0.75 -10.22 10.51
C LEU A 111 2.07 -9.54 10.82
N PHE A 112 2.52 -8.64 9.94
CA PHE A 112 3.81 -8.00 10.11
C PHE A 112 3.73 -6.54 9.69
N LYS A 113 4.66 -5.75 10.16
CA LYS A 113 4.74 -4.35 9.84
C LYS A 113 6.20 -3.98 9.63
N TYR A 114 6.51 -3.24 8.60
CA TYR A 114 7.87 -2.76 8.38
C TYR A 114 7.83 -1.24 8.32
N MET A 115 8.64 -0.59 9.13
CA MET A 115 8.67 0.87 9.18
C MET A 115 9.87 1.37 8.42
N GLY A 116 9.65 2.29 7.52
CA GLY A 116 10.73 2.88 6.75
C GLY A 116 10.74 2.41 5.31
N LYS A 117 11.75 2.83 4.59
CA LYS A 117 11.85 2.52 3.17
C LYS A 117 12.03 1.03 2.96
N ILE A 118 11.20 0.44 2.13
CA ILE A 118 11.21 -1.01 1.94
C ILE A 118 11.91 -1.38 0.63
N ASN A 119 12.34 -2.61 0.49
CA ASN A 119 13.02 -3.07 -0.71
C ASN A 119 12.55 -4.47 -1.09
N GLN A 120 13.08 -5.00 -2.20
CA GLN A 120 12.65 -6.29 -2.73
C GLN A 120 12.82 -7.42 -1.73
N GLU A 121 13.95 -7.42 -1.04
CA GLU A 121 14.21 -8.50 -0.11
C GLU A 121 13.18 -8.55 0.99
N ILE A 122 12.85 -7.40 1.56
CA ILE A 122 11.88 -7.34 2.65
C ILE A 122 10.47 -7.65 2.15
N LEU A 123 10.12 -7.15 0.96
CA LEU A 123 8.82 -7.44 0.39
C LEU A 123 8.66 -8.93 0.17
N ARG A 124 9.68 -9.57 -0.40
CA ARG A 124 9.61 -10.98 -0.70
C ARG A 124 9.57 -11.82 0.57
N ARG A 125 10.35 -11.43 1.56
CA ARG A 125 10.37 -12.16 2.80
C ARG A 125 9.03 -12.04 3.51
N GLY A 126 8.48 -10.84 3.60
CA GLY A 126 7.19 -10.66 4.24
C GLY A 126 6.10 -11.44 3.54
N MET A 127 6.13 -11.45 2.21
CA MET A 127 5.15 -12.19 1.44
C MET A 127 5.27 -13.69 1.73
N ASN A 128 6.51 -14.20 1.68
CA ASN A 128 6.69 -15.62 1.89
C ASN A 128 6.29 -16.06 3.29
N GLU A 129 6.58 -15.24 4.29
CA GLU A 129 6.17 -15.58 5.63
C GLU A 129 4.66 -15.49 5.78
N SER A 130 4.02 -14.59 5.05
CA SER A 130 2.57 -14.49 5.10
C SER A 130 1.92 -15.71 4.48
N ILE A 131 2.51 -16.22 3.40
CA ILE A 131 1.97 -17.40 2.74
C ILE A 131 1.96 -18.59 3.67
N THR A 132 3.01 -18.77 4.44
CA THR A 132 3.10 -19.93 5.31
C THR A 132 2.49 -19.72 6.69
N TYR A 133 1.99 -18.55 6.97
CA TYR A 133 1.44 -18.25 8.29
C TYR A 133 0.11 -19.03 8.56
#